data_c9e47473b1217a3ffd7ce0cfdd537250
#
_entry.id   c9e47473b1217a3ffd7ce0cfdd537250
#
_cell.length_a   1.000
_cell.length_b   1.000
_cell.length_c   1.000
_cell.angle_alpha   90.00
_cell.angle_beta   90.00
_cell.angle_gamma   90.00
#
_symmetry.space_group_name_H-M   'P 1'
#
loop_
_entity.id
_entity.type
_entity.pdbx_description
1 polymer ?
#
loop_
_entity_poly.entity_id
_entity_poly.type
_entity_poly.pdbx_seq_one_letter_code
_entity_poly.pdbx_strand_id
1 'polypeptide(L)'
;MRKGIVQLVAIGVVIGVLVTLVAVLFQWLPTSATEEFDRIQDVYWFATVMSIVIFSLVAAVVVYAVWKWRVPLDDDADGPPIHGHTGLEVVWTAVPAILVIALGIVSAVVLSENGRASDRPLQVKAIGQQFAWKFEYGDYGDFESGELVLPVGREAQFTMEAVDVIHSFWVPQFGQKMDAVPGVETTILVTPTRTGEFAVICAELCGLGHATMRAKARVVTQADFDKWVKEKQA
;
A
#
# COMPACT_ATOMS: atom_id res chain seq x y z
N MET A 1 19.22 -37.70 -12.93
CA MET A 1 19.35 -36.43 -12.17
C MET A 1 19.30 -35.16 -13.05
N ARG A 2 20.18 -34.97 -14.05
CA ARG A 2 20.21 -33.76 -14.93
C ARG A 2 18.85 -33.43 -15.59
N LYS A 3 18.14 -34.42 -16.18
CA LYS A 3 16.84 -34.20 -16.86
C LYS A 3 15.75 -33.69 -15.89
N GLY A 4 15.70 -34.23 -14.67
CA GLY A 4 14.70 -33.79 -13.69
C GLY A 4 14.91 -32.35 -13.22
N ILE A 5 16.15 -31.94 -12.98
CA ILE A 5 16.49 -30.56 -12.66
C ILE A 5 16.11 -29.61 -13.78
N VAL A 6 16.42 -29.95 -15.02
CA VAL A 6 16.04 -29.12 -16.19
C VAL A 6 14.51 -28.96 -16.29
N GLN A 7 13.75 -30.03 -16.07
CA GLN A 7 12.29 -29.99 -16.09
C GLN A 7 11.75 -29.10 -14.97
N LEU A 8 12.26 -29.24 -13.74
CA LEU A 8 11.88 -28.42 -12.60
C LEU A 8 12.14 -26.92 -12.87
N VAL A 9 13.34 -26.60 -13.36
CA VAL A 9 13.71 -25.22 -13.70
C VAL A 9 12.81 -24.67 -14.82
N ALA A 10 12.54 -25.47 -15.86
CA ALA A 10 11.65 -25.05 -16.94
C ALA A 10 10.23 -24.74 -16.46
N ILE A 11 9.66 -25.58 -15.59
CA ILE A 11 8.34 -25.34 -14.95
C ILE A 11 8.38 -24.04 -14.15
N GLY A 12 9.41 -23.85 -13.33
CA GLY A 12 9.57 -22.63 -12.51
C GLY A 12 9.66 -21.35 -13.35
N VAL A 13 10.46 -21.40 -14.45
CA VAL A 13 10.57 -20.27 -15.39
C VAL A 13 9.22 -19.96 -16.06
N VAL A 14 8.50 -20.97 -16.53
CA VAL A 14 7.18 -20.77 -17.15
C VAL A 14 6.19 -20.14 -16.16
N ILE A 15 6.12 -20.66 -14.94
CA ILE A 15 5.26 -20.11 -13.88
C ILE A 15 5.70 -18.68 -13.57
N GLY A 16 6.99 -18.43 -13.36
CA GLY A 16 7.53 -17.11 -13.09
C GLY A 16 7.19 -16.07 -14.16
N VAL A 17 7.34 -16.45 -15.44
CA VAL A 17 6.95 -15.58 -16.55
C VAL A 17 5.45 -15.29 -16.53
N LEU A 18 4.60 -16.30 -16.37
CA LEU A 18 3.14 -16.10 -16.34
C LEU A 18 2.71 -15.20 -15.18
N VAL A 19 3.23 -15.40 -13.97
CA VAL A 19 2.89 -14.58 -12.80
C VAL A 19 3.44 -13.16 -12.97
N THR A 20 4.64 -13.00 -13.53
CA THR A 20 5.20 -11.68 -13.83
C THR A 20 4.34 -10.94 -14.86
N LEU A 21 3.88 -11.62 -15.91
CA LEU A 21 2.98 -11.01 -16.90
C LEU A 21 1.67 -10.54 -16.23
N VAL A 22 1.08 -11.33 -15.33
CA VAL A 22 -0.09 -10.91 -14.56
C VAL A 22 0.25 -9.70 -13.69
N ALA A 23 1.39 -9.69 -13.00
CA ALA A 23 1.79 -8.59 -12.13
C ALA A 23 1.99 -7.27 -12.87
N VAL A 24 2.49 -7.29 -14.12
CA VAL A 24 2.80 -6.06 -14.88
C VAL A 24 1.70 -5.62 -15.84
N LEU A 25 0.85 -6.55 -16.32
CA LEU A 25 -0.22 -6.23 -17.27
C LEU A 25 -1.47 -5.66 -16.60
N PHE A 26 -1.68 -5.92 -15.31
CA PHE A 26 -2.81 -5.38 -14.55
C PHE A 26 -2.34 -4.23 -13.67
N GLN A 27 -3.15 -3.17 -13.63
CA GLN A 27 -2.91 -2.02 -12.74
C GLN A 27 -3.47 -2.33 -11.35
N TRP A 28 -2.60 -2.80 -10.44
CA TRP A 28 -2.97 -3.16 -9.07
C TRP A 28 -3.12 -1.96 -8.13
N LEU A 29 -2.35 -0.92 -8.39
CA LEU A 29 -2.32 0.29 -7.57
C LEU A 29 -2.83 1.49 -8.37
N PRO A 30 -3.49 2.46 -7.73
CA PRO A 30 -3.81 3.73 -8.39
C PRO A 30 -2.52 4.45 -8.80
N THR A 31 -2.63 5.32 -9.79
CA THR A 31 -1.48 6.17 -10.18
C THR A 31 -1.13 7.10 -9.04
N SER A 32 0.11 7.06 -8.58
CA SER A 32 0.58 7.92 -7.48
C SER A 32 0.40 9.41 -7.78
N ALA A 33 0.12 10.16 -6.73
CA ALA A 33 0.04 11.62 -6.76
C ALA A 33 0.83 12.28 -5.61
N THR A 34 1.66 11.51 -4.87
CA THR A 34 2.44 12.01 -3.74
C THR A 34 3.80 11.31 -3.67
N GLU A 35 4.79 11.97 -3.06
CA GLU A 35 6.12 11.39 -2.83
C GLU A 35 6.05 10.16 -1.90
N GLU A 36 5.22 10.22 -0.87
CA GLU A 36 5.05 9.15 0.11
C GLU A 36 4.52 7.88 -0.57
N PHE A 37 3.58 8.03 -1.52
CA PHE A 37 3.06 6.89 -2.26
C PHE A 37 4.08 6.31 -3.24
N ASP A 38 4.92 7.12 -3.85
CA ASP A 38 6.01 6.64 -4.70
C ASP A 38 6.94 5.72 -3.89
N ARG A 39 7.37 6.15 -2.69
CA ARG A 39 8.17 5.31 -1.78
C ARG A 39 7.45 4.02 -1.33
N ILE A 40 6.14 4.08 -1.07
CA ILE A 40 5.32 2.90 -0.75
C ILE A 40 5.23 1.95 -1.95
N GLN A 41 5.11 2.46 -3.17
CA GLN A 41 5.09 1.64 -4.38
C GLN A 41 6.41 0.89 -4.59
N ASP A 42 7.54 1.49 -4.26
CA ASP A 42 8.85 0.81 -4.32
C ASP A 42 8.91 -0.39 -3.36
N VAL A 43 8.41 -0.25 -2.13
CA VAL A 43 8.29 -1.36 -1.17
C VAL A 43 7.34 -2.44 -1.69
N TYR A 44 6.20 -2.03 -2.25
CA TYR A 44 5.23 -2.96 -2.83
C TYR A 44 5.85 -3.79 -3.96
N TRP A 45 6.57 -3.17 -4.89
CA TRP A 45 7.22 -3.87 -6.00
C TRP A 45 8.37 -4.75 -5.53
N PHE A 46 9.14 -4.31 -4.54
CA PHE A 46 10.16 -5.15 -3.91
C PHE A 46 9.55 -6.43 -3.31
N ALA A 47 8.48 -6.29 -2.52
CA ALA A 47 7.75 -7.43 -1.95
C ALA A 47 7.12 -8.32 -3.03
N THR A 48 6.61 -7.73 -4.11
CA THR A 48 6.00 -8.45 -5.24
C THR A 48 7.05 -9.31 -5.98
N VAL A 49 8.22 -8.75 -6.28
CA VAL A 49 9.31 -9.50 -6.93
C VAL A 49 9.76 -10.67 -6.06
N MET A 50 9.96 -10.45 -4.75
CA MET A 50 10.29 -11.53 -3.81
C MET A 50 9.20 -12.62 -3.82
N SER A 51 7.94 -12.23 -3.78
CA SER A 51 6.80 -13.15 -3.78
C SER A 51 6.71 -13.97 -5.07
N ILE A 52 6.97 -13.37 -6.24
CA ILE A 52 7.00 -14.07 -7.53
C ILE A 52 8.09 -15.14 -7.53
N VAL A 53 9.28 -14.83 -7.03
CA VAL A 53 10.40 -15.79 -7.00
C VAL A 53 10.08 -16.98 -6.10
N ILE A 54 9.61 -16.71 -4.86
CA ILE A 54 9.28 -17.77 -3.89
C ILE A 54 8.11 -18.60 -4.41
N PHE A 55 7.04 -17.94 -4.86
CA PHE A 55 5.85 -18.63 -5.40
C PHE A 55 6.21 -19.54 -6.59
N SER A 56 7.00 -19.05 -7.54
CA SER A 56 7.40 -19.80 -8.71
C SER A 56 8.26 -21.03 -8.36
N LEU A 57 9.14 -20.86 -7.37
CA LEU A 57 9.97 -21.98 -6.89
C LEU A 57 9.10 -23.06 -6.22
N VAL A 58 8.24 -22.67 -5.29
CA VAL A 58 7.39 -23.61 -4.55
C VAL A 58 6.38 -24.27 -5.48
N ALA A 59 5.72 -23.49 -6.33
CA ALA A 59 4.76 -24.02 -7.32
C ALA A 59 5.42 -24.99 -8.30
N ALA A 60 6.64 -24.71 -8.75
CA ALA A 60 7.40 -25.62 -9.61
C ALA A 60 7.67 -26.96 -8.92
N VAL A 61 8.10 -26.93 -7.67
CA VAL A 61 8.33 -28.16 -6.89
C VAL A 61 7.03 -28.97 -6.73
N VAL A 62 5.93 -28.29 -6.37
CA VAL A 62 4.62 -28.97 -6.20
C VAL A 62 4.13 -29.57 -7.51
N VAL A 63 4.12 -28.78 -8.61
CA VAL A 63 3.68 -29.26 -9.93
C VAL A 63 4.55 -30.42 -10.41
N TYR A 64 5.88 -30.32 -10.26
CA TYR A 64 6.79 -31.39 -10.63
C TYR A 64 6.56 -32.64 -9.79
N ALA A 65 6.38 -32.50 -8.47
CA ALA A 65 6.13 -33.62 -7.57
C ALA A 65 4.83 -34.37 -7.94
N VAL A 66 3.73 -33.64 -8.10
CA VAL A 66 2.42 -34.21 -8.50
C VAL A 66 2.49 -34.88 -9.86
N TRP A 67 3.20 -34.28 -10.82
CA TRP A 67 3.34 -34.87 -12.15
C TRP A 67 4.26 -36.11 -12.16
N LYS A 68 5.37 -36.07 -11.44
CA LYS A 68 6.44 -37.07 -11.54
C LYS A 68 6.22 -38.27 -10.62
N TRP A 69 5.63 -38.07 -9.45
CA TRP A 69 5.54 -39.09 -8.41
C TRP A 69 4.08 -39.53 -8.14
N ARG A 70 3.18 -39.25 -9.08
CA ARG A 70 1.82 -39.76 -9.00
C ARG A 70 1.82 -41.29 -9.19
N VAL A 71 1.26 -42.01 -8.24
CA VAL A 71 1.08 -43.47 -8.29
C VAL A 71 -0.36 -43.84 -8.66
N PRO A 72 -0.63 -45.04 -9.21
CA PRO A 72 -1.97 -45.56 -9.42
C PRO A 72 -2.75 -45.64 -8.08
N LEU A 73 -4.07 -45.60 -8.17
CA LEU A 73 -4.95 -45.65 -6.97
C LEU A 73 -4.94 -47.00 -6.25
N ASP A 74 -4.47 -48.04 -6.92
CA ASP A 74 -4.35 -49.44 -6.43
C ASP A 74 -2.92 -49.77 -5.94
N ASP A 75 -2.03 -48.78 -5.86
CA ASP A 75 -0.68 -48.96 -5.34
C ASP A 75 -0.68 -48.69 -3.83
N ASP A 76 -0.66 -49.75 -3.02
CA ASP A 76 -0.60 -49.69 -1.56
C ASP A 76 0.83 -49.78 -1.00
N ALA A 77 1.85 -49.61 -1.86
CA ALA A 77 3.26 -49.64 -1.44
C ALA A 77 3.63 -48.43 -0.58
N ASP A 78 4.31 -48.66 0.53
CA ASP A 78 4.86 -47.59 1.35
C ASP A 78 5.93 -46.81 0.61
N GLY A 79 5.95 -45.48 0.82
CA GLY A 79 6.98 -44.63 0.29
C GLY A 79 8.37 -44.93 0.94
N PRO A 80 9.48 -44.47 0.31
CA PRO A 80 10.80 -44.66 0.87
C PRO A 80 10.92 -43.98 2.26
N PRO A 81 11.61 -44.60 3.25
CA PRO A 81 11.72 -44.09 4.62
C PRO A 81 12.70 -42.91 4.70
N ILE A 82 12.30 -41.76 4.15
CA ILE A 82 13.09 -40.52 4.20
C ILE A 82 12.52 -39.65 5.31
N HIS A 83 13.33 -39.31 6.31
CA HIS A 83 12.87 -38.64 7.55
C HIS A 83 13.39 -37.19 7.70
N GLY A 84 14.12 -36.66 6.75
CA GLY A 84 14.62 -35.28 6.79
C GLY A 84 15.94 -35.08 6.01
N HIS A 85 16.30 -33.81 5.87
CA HIS A 85 17.57 -33.38 5.32
C HIS A 85 18.00 -32.05 5.92
N THR A 86 18.79 -32.09 6.99
CA THR A 86 19.15 -30.90 7.80
C THR A 86 19.67 -29.73 6.97
N GLY A 87 20.45 -29.97 5.91
CA GLY A 87 20.94 -28.90 5.03
C GLY A 87 19.80 -28.18 4.29
N LEU A 88 18.80 -28.90 3.80
CA LEU A 88 17.62 -28.30 3.17
C LEU A 88 16.76 -27.56 4.20
N GLU A 89 16.58 -28.14 5.39
CA GLU A 89 15.82 -27.53 6.50
C GLU A 89 16.42 -26.17 6.91
N VAL A 90 17.72 -26.11 7.05
CA VAL A 90 18.43 -24.85 7.34
C VAL A 90 18.23 -23.83 6.21
N VAL A 91 18.36 -24.25 4.94
CA VAL A 91 18.22 -23.33 3.78
C VAL A 91 16.80 -22.77 3.70
N TRP A 92 15.77 -23.63 3.76
CA TRP A 92 14.40 -23.15 3.64
C TRP A 92 13.87 -22.38 4.85
N THR A 93 14.56 -22.43 5.98
CA THR A 93 14.30 -21.57 7.14
C THR A 93 15.06 -20.26 7.04
N ALA A 94 16.37 -20.31 6.77
CA ALA A 94 17.24 -19.15 6.77
C ALA A 94 16.92 -18.17 5.62
N VAL A 95 16.69 -18.68 4.40
CA VAL A 95 16.44 -17.83 3.24
C VAL A 95 15.17 -17.01 3.39
N PRO A 96 13.98 -17.57 3.70
CA PRO A 96 12.78 -16.77 3.94
C PRO A 96 12.92 -15.81 5.13
N ALA A 97 13.61 -16.23 6.22
CA ALA A 97 13.85 -15.36 7.36
C ALA A 97 14.65 -14.11 6.97
N ILE A 98 15.74 -14.27 6.21
CA ILE A 98 16.55 -13.15 5.69
C ILE A 98 15.71 -12.23 4.81
N LEU A 99 14.89 -12.78 3.92
CA LEU A 99 14.04 -11.99 3.02
C LEU A 99 13.00 -11.18 3.79
N VAL A 100 12.35 -11.78 4.80
CA VAL A 100 11.36 -11.07 5.64
C VAL A 100 12.04 -9.99 6.47
N ILE A 101 13.22 -10.25 7.03
CA ILE A 101 14.00 -9.24 7.76
C ILE A 101 14.37 -8.07 6.83
N ALA A 102 14.85 -8.37 5.62
CA ALA A 102 15.17 -7.32 4.64
C ALA A 102 13.95 -6.47 4.28
N LEU A 103 12.78 -7.09 4.03
CA LEU A 103 11.54 -6.38 3.78
C LEU A 103 11.14 -5.52 4.99
N GLY A 104 11.26 -6.06 6.21
CA GLY A 104 10.99 -5.32 7.45
C GLY A 104 11.87 -4.07 7.61
N ILE A 105 13.16 -4.19 7.31
CA ILE A 105 14.11 -3.06 7.36
C ILE A 105 13.72 -1.98 6.33
N VAL A 106 13.50 -2.37 5.07
CA VAL A 106 13.11 -1.42 4.01
C VAL A 106 11.80 -0.73 4.36
N SER A 107 10.80 -1.47 4.84
CA SER A 107 9.51 -0.92 5.27
C SER A 107 9.65 0.06 6.43
N ALA A 108 10.50 -0.26 7.42
CA ALA A 108 10.75 0.62 8.56
C ALA A 108 11.45 1.93 8.15
N VAL A 109 12.39 1.86 7.20
CA VAL A 109 13.05 3.06 6.64
C VAL A 109 12.03 3.94 5.93
N VAL A 110 11.24 3.40 5.02
CA VAL A 110 10.21 4.16 4.29
C VAL A 110 9.15 4.74 5.23
N LEU A 111 8.72 3.99 6.24
CA LEU A 111 7.80 4.49 7.26
C LEU A 111 8.40 5.68 8.03
N SER A 112 9.67 5.58 8.41
CA SER A 112 10.38 6.67 9.09
C SER A 112 10.54 7.91 8.21
N GLU A 113 10.81 7.73 6.92
CA GLU A 113 10.90 8.83 5.96
C GLU A 113 9.55 9.50 5.74
N ASN A 114 8.48 8.73 5.55
CA ASN A 114 7.13 9.25 5.38
C ASN A 114 6.56 9.93 6.63
N GLY A 115 7.12 9.66 7.80
CA GLY A 115 6.75 10.30 9.07
C GLY A 115 7.59 11.53 9.44
N ARG A 116 8.56 11.93 8.59
CA ARG A 116 9.45 13.07 8.87
C ARG A 116 8.92 14.33 8.21
N ALA A 117 8.33 15.22 9.03
CA ALA A 117 7.83 16.51 8.57
C ALA A 117 8.96 17.45 8.13
N SER A 118 8.69 18.26 7.11
CA SER A 118 9.50 19.44 6.76
C SER A 118 9.36 20.54 7.83
N ASP A 119 10.19 21.59 7.74
CA ASP A 119 10.20 22.67 8.73
C ASP A 119 8.87 23.47 8.79
N ARG A 120 8.12 23.55 7.70
CA ARG A 120 6.89 24.34 7.58
C ARG A 120 5.84 23.67 6.70
N PRO A 121 5.31 22.51 7.07
CA PRO A 121 4.22 21.87 6.33
C PRO A 121 2.96 22.74 6.41
N LEU A 122 2.15 22.71 5.36
CA LEU A 122 0.81 23.28 5.37
C LEU A 122 -0.04 22.52 6.40
N GLN A 123 -0.58 23.25 7.40
CA GLN A 123 -1.42 22.64 8.42
C GLN A 123 -2.86 22.50 7.93
N VAL A 124 -3.37 21.27 7.87
CA VAL A 124 -4.76 20.97 7.48
C VAL A 124 -5.37 20.02 8.50
N LYS A 125 -6.46 20.43 9.12
CA LYS A 125 -7.26 19.55 9.98
C LYS A 125 -8.36 18.90 9.13
N ALA A 126 -8.43 17.56 9.13
CA ALA A 126 -9.48 16.79 8.46
C ALA A 126 -10.45 16.24 9.52
N ILE A 127 -11.68 16.74 9.52
CA ILE A 127 -12.70 16.42 10.52
C ILE A 127 -13.76 15.52 9.88
N GLY A 128 -13.88 14.29 10.42
CA GLY A 128 -14.91 13.33 10.05
C GLY A 128 -16.16 13.49 10.90
N GLN A 129 -17.32 13.52 10.25
CA GLN A 129 -18.64 13.50 10.87
C GLN A 129 -19.59 12.69 9.98
N GLN A 130 -20.55 12.01 10.53
CA GLN A 130 -21.58 11.25 9.81
C GLN A 130 -22.49 12.18 8.96
N PHE A 131 -22.41 12.26 7.63
CA PHE A 131 -21.52 11.47 6.74
C PHE A 131 -20.79 12.43 5.80
N ALA A 132 -19.93 13.27 6.33
CA ALA A 132 -19.23 14.32 5.60
C ALA A 132 -17.80 14.52 6.13
N TRP A 133 -16.96 15.12 5.30
CA TRP A 133 -15.65 15.62 5.67
C TRP A 133 -15.64 17.14 5.68
N LYS A 134 -14.95 17.73 6.66
CA LYS A 134 -14.59 19.14 6.69
C LYS A 134 -13.08 19.29 6.78
N PHE A 135 -12.55 20.35 6.20
CA PHE A 135 -11.13 20.67 6.20
C PHE A 135 -10.94 22.09 6.73
N GLU A 136 -10.10 22.23 7.76
CA GLU A 136 -9.71 23.52 8.33
C GLU A 136 -8.25 23.82 7.98
N TYR A 137 -7.98 25.09 7.67
CA TYR A 137 -6.66 25.57 7.22
C TYR A 137 -6.13 26.58 8.24
N GLY A 138 -5.48 26.11 9.32
CA GLY A 138 -4.99 26.93 10.43
C GLY A 138 -4.03 28.04 10.05
N ASP A 139 -3.16 27.81 9.07
CA ASP A 139 -2.20 28.83 8.56
C ASP A 139 -2.89 30.04 7.91
N TYR A 140 -4.18 29.96 7.60
CA TYR A 140 -4.92 30.95 6.82
C TYR A 140 -6.16 31.50 7.51
N GLY A 141 -6.21 31.45 8.87
CA GLY A 141 -7.28 32.05 9.66
C GLY A 141 -8.47 31.11 9.92
N ASP A 142 -8.20 29.83 10.02
CA ASP A 142 -9.15 28.79 10.49
C ASP A 142 -10.49 28.72 9.73
N PHE A 143 -10.46 28.98 8.41
CA PHE A 143 -11.68 28.81 7.63
C PHE A 143 -11.93 27.31 7.31
N GLU A 144 -13.21 26.95 7.28
CA GLU A 144 -13.67 25.59 6.94
C GLU A 144 -13.99 25.46 5.45
N SER A 145 -13.72 24.27 4.90
CA SER A 145 -14.10 23.89 3.54
C SER A 145 -14.63 22.47 3.50
N GLY A 146 -15.65 22.21 2.70
CA GLY A 146 -16.12 20.85 2.36
C GLY A 146 -15.29 20.16 1.26
N GLU A 147 -14.34 20.86 0.64
CA GLU A 147 -13.36 20.29 -0.29
C GLU A 147 -11.94 20.49 0.22
N LEU A 148 -11.10 19.51 -0.04
CA LEU A 148 -9.68 19.57 0.24
C LEU A 148 -8.97 20.22 -0.94
N VAL A 149 -8.21 21.28 -0.72
CA VAL A 149 -7.39 21.92 -1.77
C VAL A 149 -5.95 22.00 -1.30
N LEU A 150 -5.01 21.50 -2.09
CA LEU A 150 -3.59 21.46 -1.77
C LEU A 150 -2.77 22.06 -2.90
N PRO A 151 -1.70 22.80 -2.60
CA PRO A 151 -0.74 23.21 -3.60
C PRO A 151 0.21 22.05 -3.96
N VAL A 152 0.51 21.87 -5.24
CA VAL A 152 1.49 20.88 -5.70
C VAL A 152 2.89 21.25 -5.20
N GLY A 153 3.68 20.26 -4.80
CA GLY A 153 5.06 20.44 -4.34
C GLY A 153 5.23 20.99 -2.93
N ARG A 154 4.15 21.24 -2.20
CA ARG A 154 4.20 21.66 -0.79
C ARG A 154 3.67 20.54 0.11
N GLU A 155 4.49 20.14 1.07
CA GLU A 155 4.07 19.17 2.08
C GLU A 155 2.90 19.71 2.91
N ALA A 156 1.89 18.89 3.14
CA ALA A 156 0.78 19.15 4.03
C ALA A 156 0.81 18.13 5.19
N GLN A 157 0.71 18.64 6.40
CA GLN A 157 0.48 17.83 7.60
C GLN A 157 -1.02 17.82 7.89
N PHE A 158 -1.60 16.65 7.80
CA PHE A 158 -2.98 16.47 8.18
C PHE A 158 -3.08 16.03 9.62
N THR A 159 -3.93 16.71 10.39
CA THR A 159 -4.40 16.26 11.70
C THR A 159 -5.83 15.75 11.55
N MET A 160 -6.06 14.48 11.89
CA MET A 160 -7.37 13.84 11.78
C MET A 160 -8.11 13.96 13.09
N GLU A 161 -9.40 14.31 13.02
CA GLU A 161 -10.32 14.37 14.15
C GLU A 161 -11.68 13.77 13.76
N ALA A 162 -12.40 13.18 14.70
CA ALA A 162 -13.77 12.73 14.52
C ALA A 162 -14.66 13.29 15.59
N VAL A 163 -15.87 13.74 15.20
CA VAL A 163 -16.84 14.37 16.10
C VAL A 163 -17.75 13.35 16.78
N ASP A 164 -18.00 12.21 16.13
CA ASP A 164 -19.01 11.24 16.51
C ASP A 164 -18.50 9.80 16.65
N VAL A 165 -18.17 9.15 15.55
CA VAL A 165 -17.66 7.77 15.51
C VAL A 165 -16.32 7.73 14.79
N ILE A 166 -15.68 6.57 14.74
CA ILE A 166 -14.43 6.39 13.98
C ILE A 166 -14.73 6.50 12.48
N HIS A 167 -13.91 7.31 11.79
CA HIS A 167 -13.82 7.40 10.34
C HIS A 167 -12.38 7.12 9.92
N SER A 168 -12.11 6.98 8.63
CA SER A 168 -10.74 6.90 8.12
C SER A 168 -10.59 7.77 6.87
N PHE A 169 -9.70 8.74 6.94
CA PHE A 169 -9.39 9.61 5.82
C PHE A 169 -8.53 8.86 4.80
N TRP A 170 -8.98 8.82 3.56
CA TRP A 170 -8.25 8.16 2.49
C TRP A 170 -8.46 8.86 1.15
N VAL A 171 -7.36 9.23 0.51
CA VAL A 171 -7.30 9.54 -0.91
C VAL A 171 -6.47 8.44 -1.56
N PRO A 172 -7.06 7.54 -2.38
CA PRO A 172 -6.35 6.39 -2.91
C PRO A 172 -5.03 6.72 -3.61
N GLN A 173 -4.99 7.82 -4.35
CA GLN A 173 -3.81 8.29 -5.06
C GLN A 173 -2.71 8.90 -4.17
N PHE A 174 -3.00 9.12 -2.88
CA PHE A 174 -2.01 9.57 -1.90
C PHE A 174 -1.33 8.39 -1.18
N GLY A 175 -1.86 7.16 -1.37
CA GLY A 175 -1.25 5.91 -0.91
C GLY A 175 -1.32 5.66 0.59
N GLN A 176 -1.77 6.62 1.38
CA GLN A 176 -1.90 6.53 2.83
C GLN A 176 -3.35 6.73 3.26
N LYS A 177 -3.72 6.10 4.35
CA LYS A 177 -4.97 6.37 5.08
C LYS A 177 -4.68 6.52 6.56
N MET A 178 -5.48 7.31 7.24
CA MET A 178 -5.36 7.53 8.68
C MET A 178 -6.75 7.60 9.31
N ASP A 179 -6.90 6.90 10.43
CA ASP A 179 -8.15 6.89 11.17
C ASP A 179 -8.34 8.22 11.91
N ALA A 180 -9.57 8.75 11.84
CA ALA A 180 -10.06 9.84 12.63
C ALA A 180 -10.87 9.24 13.77
N VAL A 181 -10.32 9.34 15.00
CA VAL A 181 -10.87 8.69 16.21
C VAL A 181 -11.37 9.75 17.18
N PRO A 182 -12.61 9.67 17.71
CA PRO A 182 -13.10 10.63 18.68
C PRO A 182 -12.18 10.77 19.89
N GLY A 183 -11.75 12.00 20.18
CA GLY A 183 -10.87 12.31 21.30
C GLY A 183 -9.39 11.95 21.12
N VAL A 184 -8.97 11.50 19.93
CA VAL A 184 -7.57 11.20 19.60
C VAL A 184 -7.17 11.93 18.33
N GLU A 185 -6.10 12.70 18.37
CA GLU A 185 -5.51 13.31 17.20
C GLU A 185 -4.49 12.35 16.57
N THR A 186 -4.66 12.07 15.29
CA THR A 186 -3.69 11.31 14.50
C THR A 186 -3.17 12.17 13.34
N THR A 187 -1.98 11.89 12.84
CA THR A 187 -1.36 12.73 11.80
C THR A 187 -0.78 11.90 10.66
N ILE A 188 -0.86 12.43 9.44
CA ILE A 188 -0.09 11.97 8.27
C ILE A 188 0.49 13.15 7.51
N LEU A 189 1.57 12.90 6.78
CA LEU A 189 2.22 13.84 5.87
C LEU A 189 1.91 13.45 4.43
N VAL A 190 1.67 14.45 3.60
CA VAL A 190 1.34 14.27 2.18
C VAL A 190 2.01 15.38 1.37
N THR A 191 2.87 14.99 0.44
CA THR A 191 3.54 15.92 -0.50
C THR A 191 3.02 15.67 -1.92
N PRO A 192 2.02 16.44 -2.39
CA PRO A 192 1.45 16.24 -3.72
C PRO A 192 2.47 16.51 -4.83
N THR A 193 2.61 15.56 -5.77
CA THR A 193 3.58 15.66 -6.89
C THR A 193 2.96 16.08 -8.21
N ARG A 194 1.62 16.02 -8.34
CA ARG A 194 0.91 16.39 -9.58
C ARG A 194 -0.43 17.05 -9.28
N THR A 195 -0.82 17.99 -10.12
CA THR A 195 -2.15 18.60 -10.09
C THR A 195 -3.22 17.61 -10.56
N GLY A 196 -4.45 17.77 -10.06
CA GLY A 196 -5.59 16.92 -10.45
C GLY A 196 -6.73 16.98 -9.45
N GLU A 197 -7.79 16.26 -9.78
CA GLU A 197 -8.95 16.06 -8.91
C GLU A 197 -8.99 14.62 -8.44
N PHE A 198 -9.21 14.42 -7.15
CA PHE A 198 -9.23 13.14 -6.48
C PHE A 198 -10.44 13.05 -5.54
N ALA A 199 -10.77 11.85 -5.12
CA ALA A 199 -11.82 11.63 -4.13
C ALA A 199 -11.22 11.38 -2.74
N VAL A 200 -11.70 12.10 -1.74
CA VAL A 200 -11.57 11.69 -0.33
C VAL A 200 -12.66 10.67 -0.05
N ILE A 201 -12.31 9.53 0.51
CA ILE A 201 -13.22 8.42 0.80
C ILE A 201 -13.09 8.08 2.28
N CYS A 202 -14.20 7.83 2.95
CA CYS A 202 -14.15 7.23 4.28
C CYS A 202 -13.80 5.75 4.13
N ALA A 203 -12.71 5.32 4.79
CA ALA A 203 -12.17 3.96 4.71
C ALA A 203 -12.39 3.14 6.00
N GLU A 204 -13.24 3.62 6.93
CA GLU A 204 -13.64 2.91 8.14
C GLU A 204 -15.17 2.96 8.30
N LEU A 205 -15.80 1.82 8.62
CA LEU A 205 -17.26 1.70 8.69
C LEU A 205 -17.83 2.62 9.77
N CYS A 206 -18.46 3.71 9.35
CA CYS A 206 -18.97 4.76 10.23
C CYS A 206 -20.52 4.82 10.35
N GLY A 207 -21.24 3.89 9.71
CA GLY A 207 -22.71 3.83 9.77
C GLY A 207 -23.37 3.69 8.39
N LEU A 208 -24.68 3.91 8.30
CA LEU A 208 -25.49 3.67 7.10
C LEU A 208 -25.02 4.46 5.86
N GLY A 209 -24.50 5.67 6.06
CA GLY A 209 -24.01 6.53 4.98
C GLY A 209 -22.53 6.35 4.65
N HIS A 210 -21.85 5.37 5.23
CA HIS A 210 -20.42 5.14 5.03
C HIS A 210 -19.99 5.10 3.55
N ALA A 211 -20.68 4.35 2.71
CA ALA A 211 -20.34 4.21 1.29
C ALA A 211 -20.47 5.52 0.49
N THR A 212 -21.25 6.47 0.97
CA THR A 212 -21.49 7.78 0.35
C THR A 212 -20.71 8.92 1.00
N MET A 213 -20.02 8.67 2.12
CA MET A 213 -19.18 9.65 2.81
C MET A 213 -17.92 9.95 2.01
N ARG A 214 -18.00 10.97 1.18
CA ARG A 214 -16.94 11.39 0.26
C ARG A 214 -16.80 12.90 0.27
N ALA A 215 -15.60 13.39 -0.07
CA ALA A 215 -15.33 14.78 -0.40
C ALA A 215 -14.47 14.87 -1.66
N LYS A 216 -14.37 16.07 -2.23
CA LYS A 216 -13.47 16.37 -3.34
C LYS A 216 -12.11 16.78 -2.80
N ALA A 217 -11.03 16.24 -3.37
CA ALA A 217 -9.68 16.72 -3.17
C ALA A 217 -9.14 17.28 -4.50
N ARG A 218 -8.60 18.49 -4.46
CA ARG A 218 -7.94 19.13 -5.62
C ARG A 218 -6.50 19.46 -5.28
N VAL A 219 -5.59 19.01 -6.11
CA VAL A 219 -4.22 19.48 -6.10
C VAL A 219 -4.06 20.50 -7.23
N VAL A 220 -3.66 21.70 -6.88
CA VAL A 220 -3.61 22.86 -7.78
C VAL A 220 -2.22 23.51 -7.78
N THR A 221 -1.98 24.48 -8.66
CA THR A 221 -0.75 25.29 -8.58
C THR A 221 -0.77 26.15 -7.32
N GLN A 222 0.41 26.62 -6.85
CA GLN A 222 0.48 27.53 -5.70
C GLN A 222 -0.35 28.81 -5.94
N ALA A 223 -0.32 29.36 -7.16
CA ALA A 223 -1.10 30.56 -7.52
C ALA A 223 -2.61 30.34 -7.43
N ASP A 224 -3.10 29.19 -7.88
CA ASP A 224 -4.52 28.83 -7.79
C ASP A 224 -4.94 28.56 -6.34
N PHE A 225 -4.05 27.96 -5.55
CA PHE A 225 -4.26 27.78 -4.12
C PHE A 225 -4.41 29.11 -3.38
N ASP A 226 -3.48 30.06 -3.62
CA ASP A 226 -3.51 31.40 -3.01
C ASP A 226 -4.77 32.18 -3.40
N LYS A 227 -5.22 32.04 -4.64
CA LYS A 227 -6.48 32.61 -5.11
C LYS A 227 -7.67 31.99 -4.37
N TRP A 228 -7.74 30.68 -4.28
CA TRP A 228 -8.80 29.97 -3.59
C TRP A 228 -8.88 30.34 -2.10
N VAL A 229 -7.72 30.46 -1.41
CA VAL A 229 -7.66 30.91 -0.03
C VAL A 229 -8.28 32.31 0.13
N LYS A 230 -7.92 33.27 -0.74
CA LYS A 230 -8.49 34.61 -0.71
C LYS A 230 -10.01 34.64 -0.95
N GLU A 231 -10.49 33.79 -1.84
CA GLU A 231 -11.94 33.65 -2.09
C GLU A 231 -12.71 33.08 -0.89
N LYS A 232 -12.06 32.23 -0.10
CA LYS A 232 -12.67 31.66 1.13
C LYS A 232 -12.64 32.61 2.33
N GLN A 233 -11.70 33.54 2.36
CA GLN A 233 -11.58 34.54 3.41
C GLN A 233 -12.42 35.81 3.17
N ALA A 234 -12.97 36.00 1.97
CA ALA A 234 -13.80 37.14 1.59
C ALA A 234 -15.28 36.95 1.96
#